data_bf5ec5c971c96900ecbb86827654f7aa
#
_entry.id   bf5ec5c971c96900ecbb86827654f7aa
#
_cell.length_a   1.000
_cell.length_b   1.000
_cell.length_c   1.000
_cell.angle_alpha   90.00
_cell.angle_beta   90.00
_cell.angle_gamma   90.00
#
_symmetry.space_group_name_H-M   'P 1'
#
loop_
_entity.id
_entity.type
_entity.pdbx_description
1 polymer ?
#
loop_
_entity_poly.entity_id
_entity_poly.type
_entity_poly.pdbx_seq_one_letter_code
_entity_poly.pdbx_strand_id
1 'polypeptide(L)'
;MTWVKSLGIVVAMTAAFTLGIWTAILVPDGPWFFQGEPEPVAVVTPTPTPTPEPIPTSRPPYEGDVLAYGDYVLVSVKKCLKKLDFAVDAKSERKIADAIADLSSKDDSIPDGILLHIGANGGASAAELDQLMKILGPDRLVVVTTIQIPDDPERYTFEQSTNAAIVGLAETYPNVRIFSWNSLSMTNPDWLNADGSMTKEGCKAFANFAERIMRG
;
A
#
# COMPACT_ATOMS: atom_id res chain seq x y z
N MET A 1 40.07 -30.54 29.19
CA MET A 1 40.92 -31.20 28.19
C MET A 1 40.05 -31.92 27.23
N THR A 2 39.76 -31.34 26.10
CA THR A 2 39.53 -31.96 24.77
C THR A 2 39.13 -30.86 23.78
N TRP A 3 40.02 -30.61 22.89
CA TRP A 3 39.89 -29.67 21.74
C TRP A 3 39.10 -30.38 20.64
N VAL A 4 38.07 -29.76 20.08
CA VAL A 4 37.52 -30.13 18.79
C VAL A 4 37.75 -29.05 17.79
N LYS A 5 38.53 -29.39 16.75
CA LYS A 5 38.98 -28.52 15.65
C LYS A 5 37.81 -28.26 14.69
N SER A 6 37.53 -27.01 14.42
CA SER A 6 36.66 -26.57 13.34
C SER A 6 37.33 -26.76 11.99
N LEU A 7 36.72 -27.53 11.10
CA LEU A 7 37.15 -27.73 9.72
C LEU A 7 36.48 -26.66 8.85
N GLY A 8 37.25 -25.70 8.34
CA GLY A 8 36.77 -24.70 7.39
C GLY A 8 36.62 -25.31 5.99
N ILE A 9 35.46 -25.19 5.41
CA ILE A 9 35.22 -25.52 4.01
C ILE A 9 35.38 -24.23 3.18
N VAL A 10 36.44 -24.18 2.39
CA VAL A 10 36.68 -23.15 1.36
C VAL A 10 35.97 -23.63 0.09
N VAL A 11 34.94 -22.93 -0.31
CA VAL A 11 34.30 -23.14 -1.63
C VAL A 11 34.97 -22.21 -2.62
N ALA A 12 35.73 -22.77 -3.52
CA ALA A 12 36.33 -22.05 -4.65
C ALA A 12 35.28 -21.92 -5.76
N MET A 13 34.87 -20.67 -6.07
CA MET A 13 34.08 -20.38 -7.27
C MET A 13 35.02 -20.27 -8.48
N THR A 14 34.94 -21.22 -9.40
CA THR A 14 35.56 -21.18 -10.72
C THR A 14 34.63 -20.39 -11.66
N ALA A 15 35.13 -19.23 -12.08
CA ALA A 15 34.51 -18.44 -13.16
C ALA A 15 34.84 -19.07 -14.51
N ALA A 16 33.86 -19.60 -15.23
CA ALA A 16 34.04 -20.04 -16.61
C ALA A 16 33.80 -18.86 -17.57
N PHE A 17 34.88 -18.34 -18.15
CA PHE A 17 34.84 -17.42 -19.28
C PHE A 17 34.51 -18.21 -20.55
N THR A 18 33.32 -18.04 -21.11
CA THR A 18 33.00 -18.53 -22.45
C THR A 18 33.35 -17.44 -23.47
N LEU A 19 34.42 -17.68 -24.20
CA LEU A 19 34.79 -16.90 -25.39
C LEU A 19 33.77 -17.17 -26.51
N GLY A 20 32.96 -16.17 -26.82
CA GLY A 20 32.05 -16.17 -27.96
C GLY A 20 32.88 -16.01 -29.26
N ILE A 21 32.95 -17.07 -30.05
CA ILE A 21 33.56 -17.04 -31.41
C ILE A 21 32.51 -16.41 -32.33
N TRP A 22 32.84 -15.22 -32.85
CA TRP A 22 32.08 -14.59 -33.96
C TRP A 22 32.52 -15.26 -35.28
N THR A 23 31.68 -16.12 -35.81
CA THR A 23 31.78 -16.58 -37.21
C THR A 23 31.14 -15.54 -38.12
N ALA A 24 31.97 -14.82 -38.84
CA ALA A 24 31.54 -13.97 -39.94
C ALA A 24 31.08 -14.88 -41.09
N ILE A 25 29.79 -14.89 -41.37
CA ILE A 25 29.26 -15.51 -42.56
C ILE A 25 29.44 -14.52 -43.70
N LEU A 26 30.40 -14.82 -44.60
CA LEU A 26 30.50 -14.15 -45.89
C LEU A 26 29.32 -14.57 -46.75
N VAL A 27 28.39 -13.64 -46.99
CA VAL A 27 27.33 -13.81 -48.01
C VAL A 27 27.94 -13.43 -49.35
N PRO A 28 27.96 -14.34 -50.36
CA PRO A 28 28.41 -13.99 -51.67
C PRO A 28 27.44 -13.07 -52.40
N ASP A 29 28.01 -12.07 -53.07
CA ASP A 29 27.29 -11.12 -53.92
C ASP A 29 26.49 -11.86 -54.99
N GLY A 30 25.16 -11.89 -54.84
CA GLY A 30 24.23 -12.32 -55.86
C GLY A 30 23.66 -11.12 -56.66
N PRO A 31 23.37 -11.29 -57.96
CA PRO A 31 23.02 -10.17 -58.83
C PRO A 31 21.66 -9.57 -58.48
N TRP A 32 21.68 -8.28 -58.37
CA TRP A 32 20.60 -7.32 -58.22
C TRP A 32 19.61 -7.39 -59.39
N PHE A 33 18.40 -7.79 -59.09
CA PHE A 33 17.25 -7.56 -59.98
C PHE A 33 16.05 -7.13 -59.13
N PHE A 34 15.40 -6.10 -59.66
CA PHE A 34 14.15 -5.44 -59.27
C PHE A 34 14.27 -4.32 -58.25
N GLN A 35 14.58 -3.13 -58.79
CA GLN A 35 14.07 -1.89 -58.25
C GLN A 35 12.55 -1.87 -58.51
N GLY A 36 11.75 -2.31 -57.56
CA GLY A 36 10.36 -1.91 -57.42
C GLY A 36 10.34 -0.51 -56.84
N GLU A 37 9.72 0.44 -57.55
CA GLU A 37 9.39 1.74 -57.01
C GLU A 37 8.67 1.56 -55.66
N PRO A 38 9.07 2.27 -54.60
CA PRO A 38 8.34 2.21 -53.34
C PRO A 38 6.93 2.77 -53.58
N GLU A 39 5.91 1.95 -53.39
CA GLU A 39 4.54 2.42 -53.34
C GLU A 39 4.41 3.52 -52.28
N PRO A 40 3.66 4.59 -52.53
CA PRO A 40 3.47 5.66 -51.56
C PRO A 40 2.81 5.07 -50.31
N VAL A 41 3.57 5.01 -49.21
CA VAL A 41 3.05 4.63 -47.92
C VAL A 41 1.99 5.66 -47.52
N ALA A 42 0.73 5.21 -47.46
CA ALA A 42 -0.37 6.03 -47.00
C ALA A 42 -0.01 6.59 -45.61
N VAL A 43 0.14 7.90 -45.52
CA VAL A 43 0.34 8.61 -44.24
C VAL A 43 -0.94 8.42 -43.42
N VAL A 44 -0.91 7.47 -42.51
CA VAL A 44 -2.00 7.28 -41.54
C VAL A 44 -1.95 8.49 -40.62
N THR A 45 -2.85 9.44 -40.83
CA THR A 45 -3.06 10.55 -39.89
C THR A 45 -3.41 9.94 -38.55
N PRO A 46 -2.64 10.18 -37.45
CA PRO A 46 -2.97 9.63 -36.18
C PRO A 46 -4.35 10.14 -35.75
N THR A 47 -5.27 9.22 -35.52
CA THR A 47 -6.56 9.53 -34.89
C THR A 47 -6.26 10.23 -33.56
N PRO A 48 -6.84 11.43 -33.28
CA PRO A 48 -6.60 12.10 -32.01
C PRO A 48 -6.98 11.18 -30.88
N THR A 49 -6.01 10.85 -30.03
CA THR A 49 -6.24 10.12 -28.80
C THR A 49 -7.26 10.94 -27.98
N PRO A 50 -8.37 10.34 -27.55
CA PRO A 50 -9.35 11.06 -26.74
C PRO A 50 -8.62 11.65 -25.52
N THR A 51 -8.71 12.96 -25.37
CA THR A 51 -8.22 13.64 -24.17
C THR A 51 -8.93 13.02 -22.98
N PRO A 52 -8.21 12.47 -21.98
CA PRO A 52 -8.86 11.92 -20.80
C PRO A 52 -9.71 13.01 -20.17
N GLU A 53 -10.99 12.72 -19.95
CA GLU A 53 -11.86 13.63 -19.19
C GLU A 53 -11.22 13.90 -17.84
N PRO A 54 -11.18 15.17 -17.38
CA PRO A 54 -10.64 15.49 -16.07
C PRO A 54 -11.42 14.72 -15.01
N ILE A 55 -10.73 13.83 -14.30
CA ILE A 55 -11.27 13.13 -13.13
C ILE A 55 -11.73 14.23 -12.17
N PRO A 56 -13.01 14.26 -11.75
CA PRO A 56 -13.48 15.26 -10.80
C PRO A 56 -12.67 15.18 -9.52
N THR A 57 -11.81 16.16 -9.29
CA THR A 57 -10.80 16.20 -8.22
C THR A 57 -11.37 16.59 -6.85
N SER A 58 -12.67 16.82 -6.74
CA SER A 58 -13.30 17.17 -5.46
C SER A 58 -14.56 16.34 -5.23
N ARG A 59 -14.41 15.25 -4.48
CA ARG A 59 -15.59 14.69 -3.80
C ARG A 59 -16.04 15.67 -2.73
N PRO A 60 -17.37 15.85 -2.51
CA PRO A 60 -17.85 16.70 -1.44
C PRO A 60 -17.28 16.24 -0.10
N PRO A 61 -17.07 17.18 0.86
CA PRO A 61 -16.68 16.84 2.22
C PRO A 61 -17.67 15.86 2.83
N TYR A 62 -17.18 14.90 3.63
CA TYR A 62 -18.05 14.01 4.37
C TYR A 62 -18.45 14.65 5.70
N GLU A 63 -19.74 14.86 5.91
CA GLU A 63 -20.27 15.55 7.09
C GLU A 63 -20.91 14.59 8.13
N GLY A 64 -20.96 13.30 7.84
CA GLY A 64 -21.60 12.29 8.70
C GLY A 64 -20.72 11.85 9.88
N ASP A 65 -21.27 10.92 10.66
CA ASP A 65 -20.57 10.26 11.76
C ASP A 65 -19.41 9.41 11.23
N VAL A 66 -18.28 9.42 11.95
CA VAL A 66 -17.09 8.66 11.58
C VAL A 66 -16.72 7.68 12.68
N LEU A 67 -16.57 6.41 12.31
CA LEU A 67 -15.98 5.39 13.15
C LEU A 67 -14.50 5.21 12.81
N ALA A 68 -13.62 5.51 13.76
CA ALA A 68 -12.23 5.09 13.70
C ALA A 68 -12.11 3.68 14.28
N TYR A 69 -11.83 2.72 13.41
CA TYR A 69 -11.78 1.31 13.75
C TYR A 69 -10.39 0.73 13.52
N GLY A 70 -9.80 0.05 14.52
CA GLY A 70 -8.47 -0.52 14.30
C GLY A 70 -7.74 -1.08 15.52
N ASP A 71 -6.42 -1.12 15.37
CA ASP A 71 -5.46 -1.76 16.27
C ASP A 71 -4.83 -0.79 17.29
N TYR A 72 -3.64 -1.16 17.84
CA TYR A 72 -2.96 -0.41 18.90
C TYR A 72 -2.60 1.04 18.50
N VAL A 73 -2.40 1.29 17.23
CA VAL A 73 -2.09 2.64 16.75
C VAL A 73 -3.28 3.57 17.01
N LEU A 74 -4.51 3.13 16.69
CA LEU A 74 -5.71 3.91 17.01
C LEU A 74 -5.97 4.00 18.52
N VAL A 75 -5.55 3.02 19.33
CA VAL A 75 -5.58 3.13 20.79
C VAL A 75 -4.74 4.33 21.24
N SER A 76 -3.54 4.50 20.68
CA SER A 76 -2.62 5.60 21.04
C SER A 76 -3.16 6.98 20.64
N VAL A 77 -3.92 7.09 19.54
CA VAL A 77 -4.48 8.36 19.05
C VAL A 77 -5.93 8.62 19.46
N LYS A 78 -6.55 7.71 20.18
CA LYS A 78 -7.97 7.76 20.57
C LYS A 78 -8.39 9.11 21.16
N LYS A 79 -7.55 9.71 22.03
CA LYS A 79 -7.87 10.99 22.66
C LYS A 79 -7.90 12.16 21.68
N CYS A 80 -7.07 12.12 20.64
CA CYS A 80 -7.03 13.17 19.62
C CYS A 80 -8.20 13.03 18.64
N LEU A 81 -8.52 11.82 18.20
CA LEU A 81 -9.67 11.55 17.34
C LEU A 81 -11.00 11.91 17.98
N LYS A 82 -11.18 11.58 19.28
CA LYS A 82 -12.38 11.96 20.03
C LYS A 82 -12.61 13.47 20.16
N LYS A 83 -11.56 14.29 20.04
CA LYS A 83 -11.70 15.76 20.04
C LYS A 83 -12.22 16.30 18.72
N LEU A 84 -12.21 15.49 17.68
CA LEU A 84 -12.71 15.75 16.33
C LEU A 84 -14.00 14.95 16.06
N ASP A 85 -14.68 14.55 17.13
CA ASP A 85 -15.97 13.83 17.11
C ASP A 85 -15.95 12.49 16.38
N PHE A 86 -14.78 11.82 16.31
CA PHE A 86 -14.72 10.43 15.86
C PHE A 86 -15.16 9.48 16.97
N ALA A 87 -16.10 8.58 16.67
CA ALA A 87 -16.27 7.38 17.47
C ALA A 87 -15.04 6.48 17.30
N VAL A 88 -14.51 5.88 18.39
CA VAL A 88 -13.28 5.09 18.31
C VAL A 88 -13.48 3.71 18.92
N ASP A 89 -13.42 2.68 18.07
CA ASP A 89 -13.35 1.26 18.43
C ASP A 89 -11.96 0.73 18.08
N ALA A 90 -11.07 0.74 19.03
CA ALA A 90 -9.68 0.31 18.87
C ALA A 90 -9.29 -0.67 19.97
N LYS A 91 -8.55 -1.74 19.59
CA LYS A 91 -8.05 -2.78 20.51
C LYS A 91 -6.57 -3.05 20.23
N SER A 92 -5.71 -3.10 21.26
CA SER A 92 -4.27 -3.25 21.11
C SER A 92 -3.87 -4.50 20.30
N GLU A 93 -4.56 -5.62 20.51
CA GLU A 93 -4.21 -6.90 19.90
C GLU A 93 -5.02 -7.24 18.62
N ARG A 94 -5.84 -6.29 18.13
CA ARG A 94 -6.71 -6.56 16.97
C ARG A 94 -5.90 -6.89 15.73
N LYS A 95 -6.16 -8.05 15.15
CA LYS A 95 -5.65 -8.50 13.85
C LYS A 95 -6.71 -8.30 12.77
N ILE A 96 -6.31 -8.45 11.51
CA ILE A 96 -7.23 -8.37 10.36
C ILE A 96 -8.39 -9.39 10.47
N ALA A 97 -8.11 -10.61 10.89
CA ALA A 97 -9.13 -11.66 11.08
C ALA A 97 -10.19 -11.28 12.14
N ASP A 98 -9.75 -10.64 13.24
CA ASP A 98 -10.66 -10.14 14.27
C ASP A 98 -11.53 -9.00 13.73
N ALA A 99 -10.96 -8.13 12.89
CA ALA A 99 -11.68 -7.05 12.24
C ALA A 99 -12.76 -7.57 11.30
N ILE A 100 -12.44 -8.56 10.48
CA ILE A 100 -13.37 -9.23 9.57
C ILE A 100 -14.56 -9.84 10.37
N ALA A 101 -14.27 -10.61 11.42
CA ALA A 101 -15.30 -11.25 12.24
C ALA A 101 -16.20 -10.22 12.95
N ASP A 102 -15.59 -9.19 13.58
CA ASP A 102 -16.30 -8.17 14.35
C ASP A 102 -17.19 -7.30 13.44
N LEU A 103 -16.65 -6.79 12.31
CA LEU A 103 -17.42 -5.94 11.39
C LEU A 103 -18.50 -6.69 10.65
N SER A 104 -18.29 -7.99 10.31
CA SER A 104 -19.34 -8.84 9.74
C SER A 104 -20.58 -8.98 10.67
N SER A 105 -20.38 -8.88 11.99
CA SER A 105 -21.46 -8.99 12.97
C SER A 105 -22.20 -7.68 13.25
N LYS A 106 -21.67 -6.54 12.75
CA LYS A 106 -22.14 -5.19 13.09
C LYS A 106 -22.75 -4.42 11.92
N ASP A 107 -22.93 -5.03 10.77
CA ASP A 107 -23.21 -4.39 9.48
C ASP A 107 -24.16 -3.18 9.56
N ASP A 108 -25.33 -3.33 10.15
CA ASP A 108 -26.35 -2.27 10.26
C ASP A 108 -25.98 -1.13 11.24
N SER A 109 -24.97 -1.32 12.07
CA SER A 109 -24.56 -0.34 13.09
C SER A 109 -23.30 0.44 12.76
N ILE A 110 -22.69 0.14 11.61
CA ILE A 110 -21.48 0.81 11.14
C ILE A 110 -21.89 2.11 10.42
N PRO A 111 -21.37 3.29 10.82
CA PRO A 111 -21.66 4.54 10.12
C PRO A 111 -21.09 4.56 8.70
N ASP A 112 -21.58 5.50 7.88
CA ASP A 112 -21.15 5.63 6.49
C ASP A 112 -19.74 6.17 6.32
N GLY A 113 -19.13 6.73 7.37
CA GLY A 113 -17.73 7.17 7.38
C GLY A 113 -16.88 6.28 8.27
N ILE A 114 -15.80 5.71 7.71
CA ILE A 114 -14.88 4.83 8.43
C ILE A 114 -13.45 5.27 8.22
N LEU A 115 -12.72 5.46 9.33
CA LEU A 115 -11.27 5.54 9.36
C LEU A 115 -10.73 4.19 9.83
N LEU A 116 -10.09 3.45 8.94
CA LEU A 116 -9.59 2.11 9.20
C LEU A 116 -8.06 2.12 9.35
N HIS A 117 -7.55 1.65 10.49
CA HIS A 117 -6.14 1.34 10.69
C HIS A 117 -6.02 -0.10 11.16
N ILE A 118 -5.53 -0.99 10.31
CA ILE A 118 -5.43 -2.42 10.58
C ILE A 118 -4.21 -3.02 9.87
N GLY A 119 -3.62 -4.04 10.45
CA GLY A 119 -2.47 -4.74 9.90
C GLY A 119 -1.17 -4.53 10.67
N ALA A 120 -1.12 -3.62 11.66
CA ALA A 120 0.08 -3.44 12.48
C ALA A 120 0.35 -4.62 13.43
N ASN A 121 -0.64 -5.50 13.67
CA ASN A 121 -0.53 -6.71 14.50
C ASN A 121 -0.43 -8.00 13.65
N GLY A 122 0.53 -8.07 12.72
CA GLY A 122 0.82 -9.29 11.95
C GLY A 122 0.51 -9.22 10.46
N GLY A 123 0.31 -8.01 9.94
CA GLY A 123 0.05 -7.79 8.52
C GLY A 123 -1.42 -7.94 8.14
N ALA A 124 -1.68 -7.63 6.87
CA ALA A 124 -2.96 -7.87 6.20
C ALA A 124 -2.68 -8.15 4.72
N SER A 125 -3.18 -9.26 4.22
CA SER A 125 -3.09 -9.61 2.81
C SER A 125 -4.12 -8.86 1.96
N ALA A 126 -3.88 -8.76 0.66
CA ALA A 126 -4.84 -8.17 -0.27
C ALA A 126 -6.20 -8.89 -0.23
N ALA A 127 -6.23 -10.22 -0.08
CA ALA A 127 -7.47 -10.99 0.00
C ALA A 127 -8.28 -10.70 1.27
N GLU A 128 -7.61 -10.53 2.43
CA GLU A 128 -8.27 -10.18 3.69
C GLU A 128 -8.80 -8.75 3.65
N LEU A 129 -8.04 -7.82 3.08
CA LEU A 129 -8.49 -6.44 2.89
C LEU A 129 -9.67 -6.35 1.90
N ASP A 130 -9.64 -7.11 0.81
CA ASP A 130 -10.75 -7.24 -0.14
C ASP A 130 -12.03 -7.79 0.55
N GLN A 131 -11.88 -8.82 1.39
CA GLN A 131 -12.99 -9.33 2.19
C GLN A 131 -13.56 -8.27 3.13
N LEU A 132 -12.68 -7.50 3.78
CA LEU A 132 -13.10 -6.42 4.68
C LEU A 132 -13.84 -5.31 3.92
N MET A 133 -13.38 -4.92 2.72
CA MET A 133 -14.08 -3.93 1.89
C MET A 133 -15.45 -4.42 1.43
N LYS A 134 -15.59 -5.70 1.11
CA LYS A 134 -16.91 -6.30 0.78
C LYS A 134 -17.91 -6.27 1.95
N ILE A 135 -17.43 -6.45 3.17
CA ILE A 135 -18.24 -6.31 4.39
C ILE A 135 -18.68 -4.86 4.59
N LEU A 136 -17.76 -3.91 4.41
CA LEU A 136 -18.07 -2.50 4.55
C LEU A 136 -18.98 -1.96 3.45
N GLY A 137 -18.98 -2.59 2.29
CA GLY A 137 -19.84 -2.23 1.15
C GLY A 137 -19.41 -0.98 0.39
N PRO A 138 -20.04 -0.71 -0.76
CA PRO A 138 -19.63 0.38 -1.67
C PRO A 138 -20.14 1.76 -1.26
N ASP A 139 -21.16 1.84 -0.41
CA ASP A 139 -21.86 3.09 -0.08
C ASP A 139 -21.13 3.89 1.02
N ARG A 140 -20.29 3.23 1.82
CA ARG A 140 -19.52 3.87 2.90
C ARG A 140 -18.25 4.52 2.36
N LEU A 141 -17.92 5.71 2.86
CA LEU A 141 -16.59 6.28 2.67
C LEU A 141 -15.61 5.59 3.62
N VAL A 142 -14.61 4.91 3.05
CA VAL A 142 -13.59 4.22 3.84
C VAL A 142 -12.23 4.91 3.63
N VAL A 143 -11.68 5.49 4.68
CA VAL A 143 -10.29 5.99 4.69
C VAL A 143 -9.43 4.90 5.32
N VAL A 144 -8.55 4.29 4.52
CA VAL A 144 -7.61 3.27 5.01
C VAL A 144 -6.23 3.88 5.19
N THR A 145 -5.65 3.68 6.36
CA THR A 145 -4.31 4.20 6.66
C THR A 145 -3.24 3.16 6.34
N THR A 146 -2.12 3.58 5.74
CA THR A 146 -0.92 2.75 5.72
C THR A 146 -0.35 2.59 7.12
N ILE A 147 0.25 1.43 7.39
CA ILE A 147 0.84 1.13 8.70
C ILE A 147 2.31 1.58 8.75
N GLN A 148 2.73 2.04 9.92
CA GLN A 148 4.12 2.22 10.31
C GLN A 148 4.34 1.44 11.60
N ILE A 149 5.26 0.49 11.58
CA ILE A 149 5.62 -0.34 12.72
C ILE A 149 7.07 -0.06 13.14
N PRO A 150 7.49 -0.46 14.35
CA PRO A 150 8.87 -0.28 14.77
C PRO A 150 9.86 -0.90 13.79
N ASP A 151 11.02 -0.27 13.60
CA ASP A 151 12.08 -0.74 12.71
C ASP A 151 12.79 -1.97 13.33
N ASP A 152 12.20 -3.13 13.14
CA ASP A 152 12.71 -4.43 13.55
C ASP A 152 12.49 -5.44 12.39
N PRO A 153 13.44 -5.51 11.42
CA PRO A 153 13.28 -6.34 10.22
C PRO A 153 13.29 -7.84 10.50
N GLU A 154 13.73 -8.29 11.66
CA GLU A 154 13.66 -9.70 12.05
C GLU A 154 12.25 -10.09 12.52
N ARG A 155 11.54 -9.13 13.11
CA ARG A 155 10.21 -9.33 13.70
C ARG A 155 9.07 -8.90 12.78
N TYR A 156 9.28 -7.83 12.01
CA TYR A 156 8.22 -7.17 11.23
C TYR A 156 8.54 -7.12 9.74
N THR A 157 8.36 -8.26 9.06
CA THR A 157 8.64 -8.41 7.62
C THR A 157 7.45 -8.03 6.73
N PHE A 158 6.29 -7.75 7.31
CA PHE A 158 5.01 -7.62 6.61
C PHE A 158 4.60 -6.18 6.28
N GLU A 159 5.29 -5.15 6.78
CA GLU A 159 4.89 -3.76 6.60
C GLU A 159 4.77 -3.38 5.12
N GLN A 160 5.81 -3.65 4.34
CA GLN A 160 5.83 -3.29 2.93
C GLN A 160 4.70 -3.96 2.13
N SER A 161 4.51 -5.27 2.33
CA SER A 161 3.44 -6.01 1.63
C SER A 161 2.05 -5.57 2.05
N THR A 162 1.85 -5.29 3.34
CA THR A 162 0.58 -4.75 3.86
C THR A 162 0.30 -3.36 3.28
N ASN A 163 1.28 -2.47 3.27
CA ASN A 163 1.12 -1.14 2.71
C ASN A 163 0.84 -1.17 1.20
N ALA A 164 1.50 -2.05 0.45
CA ALA A 164 1.21 -2.26 -0.96
C ALA A 164 -0.24 -2.75 -1.19
N ALA A 165 -0.71 -3.69 -0.36
CA ALA A 165 -2.10 -4.17 -0.42
C ALA A 165 -3.11 -3.08 -0.07
N ILE A 166 -2.83 -2.25 0.95
CA ILE A 166 -3.67 -1.11 1.32
C ILE A 166 -3.78 -0.10 0.17
N VAL A 167 -2.64 0.28 -0.43
CA VAL A 167 -2.64 1.25 -1.55
C VAL A 167 -3.42 0.71 -2.75
N GLY A 168 -3.30 -0.58 -3.06
CA GLY A 168 -4.05 -1.23 -4.14
C GLY A 168 -5.57 -1.20 -3.96
N LEU A 169 -6.10 -1.00 -2.76
CA LEU A 169 -7.55 -0.87 -2.55
C LEU A 169 -8.16 0.31 -3.32
N ALA A 170 -7.45 1.43 -3.42
CA ALA A 170 -7.96 2.61 -4.12
C ALA A 170 -8.14 2.41 -5.64
N GLU A 171 -7.45 1.44 -6.22
CA GLU A 171 -7.60 1.06 -7.63
C GLU A 171 -8.87 0.22 -7.86
N THR A 172 -9.28 -0.54 -6.85
CA THR A 172 -10.41 -1.47 -6.93
C THR A 172 -11.71 -0.87 -6.38
N TYR A 173 -11.61 -0.07 -5.33
CA TYR A 173 -12.74 0.45 -4.57
C TYR A 173 -12.84 1.97 -4.68
N PRO A 174 -13.76 2.54 -5.48
CA PRO A 174 -13.88 3.99 -5.69
C PRO A 174 -14.30 4.78 -4.43
N ASN A 175 -14.84 4.10 -3.42
CA ASN A 175 -15.21 4.66 -2.12
C ASN A 175 -14.07 4.64 -1.10
N VAL A 176 -12.88 4.13 -1.49
CA VAL A 176 -11.70 4.10 -0.62
C VAL A 176 -10.83 5.33 -0.87
N ARG A 177 -10.34 5.93 0.22
CA ARG A 177 -9.26 6.93 0.22
C ARG A 177 -8.08 6.40 1.03
N ILE A 178 -6.86 6.66 0.56
CA ILE A 178 -5.65 6.23 1.28
C ILE A 178 -5.10 7.37 2.12
N PHE A 179 -4.91 7.09 3.41
CA PHE A 179 -4.16 7.96 4.31
C PHE A 179 -2.72 7.40 4.44
N SER A 180 -1.77 8.02 3.74
CA SER A 180 -0.37 7.57 3.69
C SER A 180 0.39 7.90 4.98
N TRP A 181 -0.04 7.33 6.11
CA TRP A 181 0.56 7.57 7.42
C TRP A 181 2.02 7.12 7.48
N ASN A 182 2.35 5.97 6.87
CA ASN A 182 3.74 5.49 6.78
C ASN A 182 4.67 6.58 6.23
N SER A 183 4.36 7.15 5.08
CA SER A 183 5.19 8.20 4.46
C SER A 183 5.31 9.46 5.32
N LEU A 184 4.22 9.86 5.98
CA LEU A 184 4.22 11.05 6.84
C LEU A 184 5.04 10.83 8.11
N SER A 185 4.92 9.68 8.76
CA SER A 185 5.66 9.36 9.98
C SER A 185 7.14 9.14 9.71
N MET A 186 7.53 8.56 8.58
CA MET A 186 8.94 8.44 8.18
C MET A 186 9.63 9.80 8.03
N THR A 187 8.91 10.82 7.56
CA THR A 187 9.46 12.19 7.45
C THR A 187 9.41 12.97 8.76
N ASN A 188 8.71 12.44 9.78
CA ASN A 188 8.53 13.04 11.09
C ASN A 188 8.73 11.98 12.20
N PRO A 189 9.95 11.47 12.39
CA PRO A 189 10.21 10.36 13.30
C PRO A 189 9.83 10.67 14.76
N ASP A 190 9.86 11.94 15.17
CA ASP A 190 9.46 12.39 16.51
C ASP A 190 7.95 12.22 16.80
N TRP A 191 7.16 11.85 15.80
CA TRP A 191 5.74 11.55 16.01
C TRP A 191 5.49 10.16 16.59
N LEU A 192 6.50 9.30 16.57
CA LEU A 192 6.41 7.93 17.07
C LEU A 192 7.35 7.69 18.25
N ASN A 193 6.88 6.88 19.20
CA ASN A 193 7.71 6.28 20.23
C ASN A 193 8.43 5.03 19.66
N ALA A 194 9.42 4.54 20.38
CA ALA A 194 10.17 3.35 19.98
C ALA A 194 9.31 2.07 19.83
N ASP A 195 8.15 2.01 20.47
CA ASP A 195 7.20 0.91 20.36
C ASP A 195 6.18 1.08 19.23
N GLY A 196 6.32 2.12 18.40
CA GLY A 196 5.41 2.46 17.31
C GLY A 196 4.12 3.16 17.74
N SER A 197 3.90 3.37 19.04
CA SER A 197 2.80 4.20 19.52
C SER A 197 3.08 5.69 19.24
N MET A 198 2.02 6.50 19.21
CA MET A 198 2.17 7.91 18.88
C MET A 198 2.54 8.78 20.07
N THR A 199 3.47 9.71 19.85
CA THR A 199 3.72 10.82 20.78
C THR A 199 2.52 11.77 20.81
N LYS A 200 2.56 12.77 21.69
CA LYS A 200 1.51 13.80 21.74
C LYS A 200 1.38 14.59 20.45
N GLU A 201 2.51 14.87 19.82
CA GLU A 201 2.60 15.58 18.53
C GLU A 201 2.10 14.68 17.40
N GLY A 202 2.52 13.42 17.36
CA GLY A 202 2.03 12.43 16.41
C GLY A 202 0.52 12.18 16.50
N CYS A 203 -0.01 12.10 17.74
CA CYS A 203 -1.45 11.99 17.98
C CYS A 203 -2.24 13.13 17.32
N LYS A 204 -1.78 14.39 17.50
CA LYS A 204 -2.43 15.56 16.88
C LYS A 204 -2.29 15.55 15.36
N ALA A 205 -1.08 15.24 14.86
CA ALA A 205 -0.81 15.18 13.43
C ALA A 205 -1.70 14.12 12.75
N PHE A 206 -1.73 12.90 13.28
CA PHE A 206 -2.58 11.83 12.77
C PHE A 206 -4.05 12.24 12.71
N ALA A 207 -4.59 12.77 13.81
CA ALA A 207 -5.99 13.15 13.90
C ALA A 207 -6.35 14.27 12.88
N ASN A 208 -5.51 15.31 12.76
CA ASN A 208 -5.73 16.41 11.82
C ASN A 208 -5.65 15.94 10.36
N PHE A 209 -4.73 15.03 10.03
CA PHE A 209 -4.65 14.47 8.67
C PHE A 209 -5.84 13.56 8.38
N ALA A 210 -6.23 12.71 9.34
CA ALA A 210 -7.41 11.86 9.21
C ALA A 210 -8.67 12.69 8.97
N GLU A 211 -8.89 13.74 9.75
CA GLU A 211 -10.02 14.65 9.58
C GLU A 211 -10.03 15.31 8.19
N ARG A 212 -8.87 15.81 7.73
CA ARG A 212 -8.76 16.43 6.41
C ARG A 212 -9.08 15.47 5.28
N ILE A 213 -8.65 14.19 5.38
CA ILE A 213 -8.92 13.20 4.34
C ILE A 213 -10.38 12.75 4.37
N MET A 214 -10.99 12.68 5.55
CA MET A 214 -12.39 12.33 5.71
C MET A 214 -13.31 13.46 5.24
N ARG A 215 -13.05 14.67 5.72
CA ARG A 215 -13.99 15.81 5.60
C ARG A 215 -13.63 16.81 4.47
N GLY A 216 -12.43 16.70 3.85
CA GLY A 216 -11.97 17.54 2.72
C GLY A 216 -11.13 18.70 3.15
#